data_25e9f6b006b5d17ee5d2a22cf7e84584
#
_entry.id   25e9f6b006b5d17ee5d2a22cf7e84584
#
_cell.length_a   1.000
_cell.length_b   1.000
_cell.length_c   1.000
_cell.angle_alpha   90.00
_cell.angle_beta   90.00
_cell.angle_gamma   90.00
#
_symmetry.space_group_name_H-M   'P 1'
#
loop_
_entity.id
_entity.type
_entity.pdbx_description
1 polymer ?
#
loop_
_entity_poly.entity_id
_entity_poly.type
_entity_poly.pdbx_seq_one_letter_code
_entity_poly.pdbx_strand_id
1 'polypeptide(L)'
;MRRALATLAALLCALLLTAGCGGDSSGSSSGDSPDPKVIEVTIEGETVTPNGERVDVAVGQDIELKVAADAAGEIHVHSSPEQELEYHEGDTTVTIEGIDQPGTVDVESHSLDKVIVQLEVR
;
A
#
# COMPACT_ATOMS: atom_id res chain seq x y z
N MET A 1 61.63 -56.11 -3.01
CA MET A 1 60.56 -56.91 -3.62
C MET A 1 59.21 -56.41 -3.12
N ARG A 2 58.47 -55.84 -4.03
CA ARG A 2 57.04 -56.02 -4.24
C ARG A 2 56.05 -55.42 -3.25
N ARG A 3 55.34 -54.49 -3.81
CA ARG A 3 53.92 -54.21 -3.69
C ARG A 3 53.49 -53.18 -2.66
N ALA A 4 53.56 -51.97 -3.12
CA ALA A 4 52.79 -50.88 -2.57
C ALA A 4 52.15 -50.14 -3.76
N LEU A 5 50.98 -50.48 -4.11
CA LEU A 5 50.18 -49.80 -5.15
C LEU A 5 48.75 -50.20 -4.96
N ALA A 6 48.03 -49.53 -4.11
CA ALA A 6 46.56 -49.60 -4.10
C ALA A 6 45.92 -48.84 -2.92
N THR A 7 46.23 -47.59 -2.71
CA THR A 7 45.45 -46.82 -1.75
C THR A 7 45.33 -45.32 -2.12
N LEU A 8 45.32 -45.01 -3.39
CA LEU A 8 45.25 -43.60 -3.79
C LEU A 8 44.00 -43.24 -4.66
N ALA A 9 43.00 -44.08 -4.63
CA ALA A 9 41.82 -43.88 -5.47
C ALA A 9 40.51 -43.64 -4.72
N ALA A 10 40.56 -43.48 -3.40
CA ALA A 10 39.32 -43.32 -2.62
C ALA A 10 39.12 -41.93 -2.00
N LEU A 11 39.93 -40.97 -2.31
CA LEU A 11 39.84 -39.64 -1.67
C LEU A 11 39.42 -38.48 -2.61
N LEU A 12 38.93 -38.81 -3.80
CA LEU A 12 38.62 -37.76 -4.80
C LEU A 12 37.11 -37.63 -5.10
N CYS A 13 36.25 -38.30 -4.38
CA CYS A 13 34.80 -38.26 -4.64
C CYS A 13 33.95 -37.50 -3.59
N ALA A 14 34.57 -36.82 -2.63
CA ALA A 14 33.82 -36.18 -1.55
C ALA A 14 33.76 -34.65 -1.63
N LEU A 15 34.14 -34.05 -2.71
CA LEU A 15 34.22 -32.54 -2.81
C LEU A 15 33.34 -31.90 -3.85
N LEU A 16 32.27 -32.53 -4.32
CA LEU A 16 31.44 -31.98 -5.39
C LEU A 16 29.93 -31.87 -5.04
N LEU A 17 29.58 -31.68 -3.78
CA LEU A 17 28.16 -31.54 -3.39
C LEU A 17 27.92 -30.29 -2.49
N THR A 18 28.54 -29.18 -2.80
CA THR A 18 28.09 -27.88 -2.27
C THR A 18 27.80 -26.92 -3.41
N ALA A 19 26.98 -27.35 -4.37
CA ALA A 19 26.22 -26.40 -5.15
C ALA A 19 25.08 -25.90 -4.28
N GLY A 20 25.36 -25.01 -3.35
CA GLY A 20 24.36 -24.22 -2.67
C GLY A 20 23.66 -23.37 -3.71
N CYS A 21 22.41 -23.67 -4.00
CA CYS A 21 21.51 -22.72 -4.63
C CYS A 21 21.38 -21.52 -3.69
N GLY A 22 22.21 -20.52 -3.91
CA GLY A 22 21.95 -19.17 -3.47
C GLY A 22 20.74 -18.67 -4.23
N GLY A 23 19.56 -18.82 -3.64
CA GLY A 23 18.41 -18.06 -4.06
C GLY A 23 18.72 -16.60 -3.75
N ASP A 24 19.04 -15.83 -4.77
CA ASP A 24 18.96 -14.37 -4.73
C ASP A 24 17.48 -14.00 -4.52
N SER A 25 17.05 -14.04 -3.28
CA SER A 25 15.95 -13.22 -2.86
C SER A 25 16.50 -11.81 -2.76
N SER A 26 16.43 -11.09 -3.86
CA SER A 26 16.47 -9.64 -3.83
C SER A 26 15.29 -9.17 -3.00
N GLY A 27 15.45 -9.19 -1.69
CA GLY A 27 14.60 -8.49 -0.78
C GLY A 27 14.80 -7.01 -1.05
N SER A 28 13.97 -6.43 -1.92
CA SER A 28 13.71 -5.02 -1.87
C SER A 28 13.14 -4.76 -0.48
N SER A 29 13.98 -4.24 0.41
CA SER A 29 13.51 -3.55 1.60
C SER A 29 12.87 -2.24 1.12
N SER A 30 11.68 -2.34 0.55
CA SER A 30 10.72 -1.25 0.57
C SER A 30 10.52 -0.96 2.04
N GLY A 31 10.73 0.29 2.44
CA GLY A 31 10.51 0.72 3.81
C GLY A 31 9.16 0.20 4.28
N ASP A 32 9.11 -0.17 5.54
CA ASP A 32 7.97 -0.82 6.21
C ASP A 32 6.78 0.15 6.36
N SER A 33 6.30 0.65 5.21
CA SER A 33 5.04 1.39 5.15
C SER A 33 3.91 0.36 5.14
N PRO A 34 2.89 0.52 5.97
CA PRO A 34 1.75 -0.38 5.95
C PRO A 34 1.09 -0.37 4.56
N ASP A 35 0.49 -1.48 4.18
CA ASP A 35 -0.27 -1.56 2.93
C ASP A 35 -1.32 -0.44 2.89
N PRO A 36 -1.61 0.14 1.71
CA PRO A 36 -2.59 1.20 1.58
C PRO A 36 -3.97 0.78 2.11
N LYS A 37 -4.63 1.68 2.81
CA LYS A 37 -6.03 1.49 3.22
C LYS A 37 -6.95 1.77 2.04
N VAL A 38 -7.75 0.79 1.64
CA VAL A 38 -8.72 0.96 0.54
C VAL A 38 -10.08 1.36 1.10
N ILE A 39 -10.68 2.43 0.55
CA ILE A 39 -12.02 2.91 0.85
C ILE A 39 -12.79 3.05 -0.45
N GLU A 40 -13.92 2.38 -0.56
CA GLU A 40 -14.83 2.51 -1.70
C GLU A 40 -15.78 3.68 -1.47
N VAL A 41 -15.89 4.57 -2.46
CA VAL A 41 -16.71 5.78 -2.41
C VAL A 41 -17.65 5.80 -3.61
N THR A 42 -18.93 6.03 -3.36
CA THR A 42 -19.92 6.24 -4.41
C THR A 42 -20.51 7.64 -4.30
N ILE A 43 -20.57 8.36 -5.41
CA ILE A 43 -21.13 9.71 -5.51
C ILE A 43 -22.17 9.72 -6.61
N GLU A 44 -23.45 9.83 -6.23
CA GLU A 44 -24.58 9.83 -7.17
C GLU A 44 -25.50 11.02 -6.88
N GLY A 45 -25.56 11.97 -7.77
CA GLY A 45 -26.28 13.23 -7.63
C GLY A 45 -25.80 13.98 -6.37
N GLU A 46 -26.65 14.13 -5.39
CA GLU A 46 -26.30 14.77 -4.09
C GLU A 46 -26.00 13.76 -2.98
N THR A 47 -25.86 12.47 -3.31
CA THR A 47 -25.61 11.41 -2.33
C THR A 47 -24.17 10.94 -2.37
N VAL A 48 -23.57 10.84 -1.18
CA VAL A 48 -22.21 10.32 -0.99
C VAL A 48 -22.28 9.12 -0.06
N THR A 49 -21.60 8.05 -0.42
CA THR A 49 -21.49 6.83 0.41
C THR A 49 -20.03 6.37 0.42
N PRO A 50 -19.40 6.16 1.58
CA PRO A 50 -19.91 6.39 2.93
C PRO A 50 -20.22 7.88 3.22
N ASN A 51 -20.89 8.17 4.34
CA ASN A 51 -21.27 9.52 4.71
C ASN A 51 -20.92 9.77 6.18
N GLY A 52 -19.74 10.31 6.41
CA GLY A 52 -19.24 10.64 7.74
C GLY A 52 -18.81 9.43 8.59
N GLU A 53 -18.59 8.27 7.99
CA GLU A 53 -18.09 7.10 8.71
C GLU A 53 -16.66 7.32 9.19
N ARG A 54 -16.33 6.76 10.37
CA ARG A 54 -14.97 6.79 10.91
C ARG A 54 -14.16 5.61 10.42
N VAL A 55 -12.95 5.89 9.96
CA VAL A 55 -12.02 4.90 9.44
C VAL A 55 -10.66 5.05 10.13
N ASP A 56 -10.22 3.98 10.77
CA ASP A 56 -8.89 3.95 11.40
C ASP A 56 -7.79 3.78 10.36
N VAL A 57 -6.77 4.61 10.45
CA VAL A 57 -5.58 4.57 9.61
C VAL A 57 -4.33 4.79 10.45
N ALA A 58 -3.22 4.14 10.07
CA ALA A 58 -1.96 4.36 10.75
C ALA A 58 -1.32 5.69 10.31
N VAL A 59 -0.53 6.29 11.19
CA VAL A 59 0.32 7.43 10.83
C VAL A 59 1.21 7.07 9.65
N GLY A 60 1.21 7.90 8.60
CA GLY A 60 1.99 7.69 7.38
C GLY A 60 1.45 6.61 6.44
N GLN A 61 0.29 6.02 6.73
CA GLN A 61 -0.36 5.05 5.83
C GLN A 61 -1.06 5.77 4.68
N ASP A 62 -0.77 5.36 3.45
CA ASP A 62 -1.50 5.83 2.28
C ASP A 62 -2.94 5.28 2.27
N ILE A 63 -3.87 6.06 1.69
CA ILE A 63 -5.25 5.64 1.53
C ILE A 63 -5.65 5.73 0.06
N GLU A 64 -6.11 4.62 -0.50
CA GLU A 64 -6.69 4.57 -1.84
C GLU A 64 -8.20 4.76 -1.75
N LEU A 65 -8.72 5.82 -2.35
CA LEU A 65 -10.14 6.01 -2.56
C LEU A 65 -10.52 5.49 -3.94
N LYS A 66 -11.35 4.46 -3.98
CA LYS A 66 -11.97 3.97 -5.22
C LYS A 66 -13.31 4.66 -5.40
N VAL A 67 -13.32 5.67 -6.24
CA VAL A 67 -14.46 6.56 -6.44
C VAL A 67 -15.25 6.13 -7.66
N ALA A 68 -16.51 5.78 -7.48
CA ALA A 68 -17.49 5.62 -8.54
C ALA A 68 -18.42 6.84 -8.51
N ALA A 69 -18.41 7.66 -9.58
CA ALA A 69 -19.13 8.93 -9.60
C ALA A 69 -19.94 9.12 -10.90
N ASP A 70 -21.09 9.78 -10.79
CA ASP A 70 -21.93 10.15 -11.94
C ASP A 70 -21.55 11.49 -12.59
N ALA A 71 -20.61 12.23 -11.97
CA ALA A 71 -20.04 13.47 -12.49
C ALA A 71 -18.62 13.66 -11.96
N ALA A 72 -17.82 14.46 -12.65
CA ALA A 72 -16.50 14.87 -12.20
C ALA A 72 -16.58 15.80 -10.97
N GLY A 73 -15.57 15.75 -10.12
CA GLY A 73 -15.49 16.60 -8.95
C GLY A 73 -14.14 16.53 -8.24
N GLU A 74 -14.12 17.03 -7.02
CA GLU A 74 -12.92 17.15 -6.20
C GLU A 74 -13.20 16.71 -4.77
N ILE A 75 -12.23 16.05 -4.19
CA ILE A 75 -12.21 15.64 -2.78
C ILE A 75 -11.16 16.46 -2.06
N HIS A 76 -11.55 17.11 -0.95
CA HIS A 76 -10.67 17.80 -0.04
C HIS A 76 -10.37 16.93 1.18
N VAL A 77 -9.08 16.83 1.52
CA VAL A 77 -8.60 16.16 2.71
C VAL A 77 -8.05 17.22 3.66
N HIS A 78 -8.73 17.46 4.77
CA HIS A 78 -8.35 18.49 5.74
C HIS A 78 -7.17 18.07 6.63
N SER A 79 -6.10 17.59 5.99
CA SER A 79 -4.82 17.25 6.61
C SER A 79 -3.89 18.46 6.69
N SER A 80 -2.70 18.27 7.21
CA SER A 80 -1.65 19.29 7.18
C SER A 80 -0.36 18.68 6.62
N PRO A 81 0.03 19.01 5.37
CA PRO A 81 -0.67 19.90 4.43
C PRO A 81 -2.02 19.35 3.96
N GLU A 82 -2.90 20.23 3.52
CA GLU A 82 -4.17 19.88 2.88
C GLU A 82 -3.92 19.21 1.53
N GLN A 83 -4.76 18.23 1.16
CA GLN A 83 -4.67 17.54 -0.13
C GLN A 83 -5.98 17.73 -0.91
N GLU A 84 -5.86 18.00 -2.20
CA GLU A 84 -6.97 18.15 -3.15
C GLU A 84 -6.83 17.07 -4.22
N LEU A 85 -7.88 16.28 -4.43
CA LEU A 85 -7.87 15.11 -5.31
C LEU A 85 -9.01 15.19 -6.31
N GLU A 86 -8.68 15.28 -7.60
CA GLU A 86 -9.66 15.31 -8.67
C GLU A 86 -10.12 13.89 -9.06
N TYR A 87 -11.40 13.73 -9.33
CA TYR A 87 -11.99 12.54 -9.91
C TYR A 87 -12.89 12.89 -11.09
N HIS A 88 -13.13 11.93 -11.98
CA HIS A 88 -13.99 12.10 -13.16
C HIS A 88 -15.22 11.20 -13.07
N GLU A 89 -16.18 11.42 -13.97
CA GLU A 89 -17.33 10.54 -14.16
C GLU A 89 -16.86 9.11 -14.44
N GLY A 90 -17.48 8.13 -13.79
CA GLY A 90 -17.11 6.72 -13.83
C GLY A 90 -16.22 6.34 -12.65
N ASP A 91 -15.35 5.37 -12.86
CA ASP A 91 -14.46 4.83 -11.81
C ASP A 91 -13.11 5.54 -11.84
N THR A 92 -12.73 6.10 -10.72
CA THR A 92 -11.42 6.74 -10.51
C THR A 92 -10.79 6.21 -9.23
N THR A 93 -9.51 5.91 -9.25
CA THR A 93 -8.73 5.66 -8.02
C THR A 93 -7.85 6.86 -7.75
N VAL A 94 -7.99 7.47 -6.59
CA VAL A 94 -7.14 8.56 -6.11
C VAL A 94 -6.47 8.16 -4.80
N THR A 95 -5.27 8.67 -4.56
CA THR A 95 -4.49 8.33 -3.36
C THR A 95 -4.35 9.56 -2.46
N ILE A 96 -4.76 9.40 -1.21
CA ILE A 96 -4.41 10.32 -0.13
C ILE A 96 -3.03 9.89 0.36
N GLU A 97 -2.06 10.77 0.26
CA GLU A 97 -0.73 10.53 0.82
C GLU A 97 -0.79 10.42 2.34
N GLY A 98 0.05 9.58 2.91
CA GLY A 98 0.07 9.28 4.33
C GLY A 98 0.12 10.55 5.20
N ILE A 99 -0.72 10.58 6.23
CA ILE A 99 -0.86 11.71 7.15
C ILE A 99 0.05 11.46 8.36
N ASP A 100 1.03 12.34 8.56
CA ASP A 100 2.05 12.17 9.60
C ASP A 100 1.59 12.60 11.00
N GLN A 101 0.52 13.38 11.09
CA GLN A 101 0.03 13.91 12.36
C GLN A 101 -1.17 13.10 12.87
N PRO A 102 -1.10 12.52 14.08
CA PRO A 102 -2.25 11.87 14.70
C PRO A 102 -3.41 12.84 14.90
N GLY A 103 -4.63 12.35 14.72
CA GLY A 103 -5.85 13.12 14.92
C GLY A 103 -6.98 12.69 14.01
N THR A 104 -8.09 13.42 14.05
CA THR A 104 -9.22 13.23 13.15
C THR A 104 -9.07 14.14 11.94
N VAL A 105 -9.18 13.58 10.75
CA VAL A 105 -9.08 14.30 9.47
C VAL A 105 -10.34 14.04 8.65
N ASP A 106 -11.04 15.10 8.28
CA ASP A 106 -12.22 15.02 7.42
C ASP A 106 -11.79 14.91 5.95
N VAL A 107 -12.46 14.00 5.23
CA VAL A 107 -12.37 13.84 3.78
C VAL A 107 -13.71 14.22 3.21
N GLU A 108 -13.77 15.28 2.41
CA GLU A 108 -15.01 15.90 1.96
C GLU A 108 -15.13 15.92 0.43
N SER A 109 -16.36 15.74 -0.06
CA SER A 109 -16.70 16.10 -1.43
C SER A 109 -16.89 17.62 -1.50
N HIS A 110 -16.00 18.31 -2.21
CA HIS A 110 -16.02 19.76 -2.31
C HIS A 110 -17.31 20.29 -2.94
N SER A 111 -17.78 19.67 -4.01
CA SER A 111 -18.97 20.12 -4.74
C SER A 111 -20.29 19.92 -3.97
N LEU A 112 -20.32 18.98 -3.00
CA LEU A 112 -21.52 18.65 -2.25
C LEU A 112 -21.50 19.13 -0.80
N ASP A 113 -20.38 19.68 -0.32
CA ASP A 113 -20.16 20.04 1.09
C ASP A 113 -20.52 18.88 2.05
N LYS A 114 -20.07 17.65 1.70
CA LYS A 114 -20.37 16.44 2.48
C LYS A 114 -19.11 15.71 2.88
N VAL A 115 -19.06 15.35 4.17
CA VAL A 115 -18.01 14.47 4.68
C VAL A 115 -18.23 13.06 4.17
N ILE A 116 -17.26 12.54 3.42
CA ILE A 116 -17.24 11.17 2.93
C ILE A 116 -16.87 10.24 4.10
N VAL A 117 -15.69 10.48 4.68
CA VAL A 117 -15.19 9.75 5.86
C VAL A 117 -14.44 10.68 6.79
N GLN A 118 -14.34 10.30 8.06
CA GLN A 118 -13.45 10.87 9.06
C GLN A 118 -12.33 9.88 9.33
N LEU A 119 -11.11 10.22 8.96
CA LEU A 119 -9.93 9.40 9.21
C LEU A 119 -9.47 9.60 10.65
N GLU A 120 -9.40 8.51 11.41
CA GLU A 120 -8.81 8.49 12.75
C GLU A 120 -7.35 8.03 12.62
N VAL A 121 -6.44 9.01 12.51
CA VAL A 121 -5.00 8.79 12.32
C VAL A 121 -4.34 8.49 13.66
N ARG A 122 -3.73 7.28 13.84
CA ARG A 122 -3.14 6.84 15.09
C ARG A 122 -2.09 5.72 14.98
#